data_8ae5e33db26c44cff3bd414d3823fd30
#
_entry.id   8ae5e33db26c44cff3bd414d3823fd30
#
_cell.length_a   1.000
_cell.length_b   1.000
_cell.length_c   1.000
_cell.angle_alpha   90.00
_cell.angle_beta   90.00
_cell.angle_gamma   90.00
#
_symmetry.space_group_name_H-M   'P 1'
#
loop_
_entity.id
_entity.type
_entity.pdbx_description
1 polymer ?
#
loop_
_entity_poly.entity_id
_entity_poly.type
_entity_poly.pdbx_seq_one_letter_code
_entity_poly.pdbx_strand_id
1 'polypeptide(L)'
;WKPSLVLWYLQELQAASVIKEAIVADRDGKPLPERPNQILHMLGYFAIIGECRVHLMIGDYISALKAVDVIDFSQPGLFSRVRTCHVMLFYCTGFAYMMLKRFHDATRIFGTMIVFLQRANRQAGNVFQKFVKKKHDQMLHLLALMQSVSSDLKVDTSVQKKINEVVENTFGIQSTEEGVYKKAYESLFKYGGPKFIIPSKPDYTKVSTTNSYDEARFAQSKPFIS
;
A
#
# COMPACT_ATOMS: atom_id res chain seq x y z
N TRP A 1 -17.35 0.01 14.52
CA TRP A 1 -15.97 0.33 14.19
C TRP A 1 -15.84 1.82 13.86
N LYS A 2 -15.02 2.55 14.65
CA LYS A 2 -14.79 3.99 14.46
C LYS A 2 -13.33 4.22 14.08
N PRO A 3 -13.03 4.64 12.84
CA PRO A 3 -11.65 4.88 12.40
C PRO A 3 -10.90 5.87 13.31
N SER A 4 -11.57 6.93 13.76
CA SER A 4 -10.98 7.92 14.68
C SER A 4 -10.49 7.31 15.99
N LEU A 5 -11.22 6.36 16.57
CA LEU A 5 -10.82 5.69 17.79
C LEU A 5 -9.60 4.79 17.57
N VAL A 6 -9.56 4.09 16.42
CA VAL A 6 -8.41 3.25 16.06
C VAL A 6 -7.16 4.11 15.85
N LEU A 7 -7.30 5.24 15.13
CA LEU A 7 -6.20 6.19 14.93
C LEU A 7 -5.69 6.75 16.26
N TRP A 8 -6.59 7.11 17.18
CA TRP A 8 -6.21 7.59 18.49
C TRP A 8 -5.36 6.57 19.27
N TYR A 9 -5.80 5.29 19.33
CA TYR A 9 -5.01 4.25 20.00
C TYR A 9 -3.65 4.00 19.33
N LEU A 10 -3.57 4.08 18.01
CA LEU A 10 -2.30 3.93 17.30
C LEU A 10 -1.35 5.09 17.59
N GLN A 11 -1.85 6.32 17.70
CA GLN A 11 -1.07 7.50 18.07
C GLN A 11 -0.59 7.45 19.52
N GLU A 12 -1.44 7.03 20.47
CA GLU A 12 -1.05 6.80 21.86
C GLU A 12 0.07 5.75 21.97
N LEU A 13 -0.03 4.67 21.18
CA LEU A 13 1.00 3.64 21.17
C LEU A 13 2.32 4.14 20.58
N GLN A 14 2.28 5.02 19.56
CA GLN A 14 3.47 5.68 19.03
C GLN A 14 4.12 6.60 20.07
N ALA A 15 3.32 7.39 20.78
CA ALA A 15 3.80 8.26 21.84
C ALA A 15 4.43 7.45 22.98
N ALA A 16 3.75 6.42 23.49
CA ALA A 16 4.26 5.57 24.55
C ALA A 16 5.56 4.81 24.17
N SER A 17 5.74 4.52 22.90
CA SER A 17 6.93 3.82 22.40
C SER A 17 8.11 4.73 22.08
N VAL A 18 7.92 6.05 22.08
CA VAL A 18 8.94 7.06 21.68
C VAL A 18 9.56 6.73 20.32
N ILE A 19 8.77 6.10 19.41
CA ILE A 19 9.32 5.53 18.18
C ILE A 19 9.78 6.60 17.20
N LYS A 20 9.03 7.70 17.06
CA LYS A 20 9.35 8.76 16.09
C LYS A 20 10.65 9.46 16.47
N GLU A 21 10.81 9.77 17.74
CA GLU A 21 12.01 10.39 18.30
C GLU A 21 13.23 9.47 18.15
N ALA A 22 13.03 8.16 18.38
CA ALA A 22 14.08 7.17 18.23
C ALA A 22 14.54 7.02 16.76
N ILE A 23 13.61 7.01 15.79
CA ILE A 23 13.94 6.94 14.37
C ILE A 23 14.70 8.20 13.93
N VAL A 24 14.25 9.39 14.36
CA VAL A 24 14.90 10.65 14.03
C VAL A 24 16.30 10.74 14.66
N ALA A 25 16.45 10.33 15.91
CA ALA A 25 17.74 10.29 16.58
C ALA A 25 18.72 9.35 15.89
N ASP A 26 18.28 8.16 15.49
CA ASP A 26 19.08 7.17 14.75
C ASP A 26 19.56 7.74 13.40
N ARG A 27 18.65 8.39 12.65
CA ARG A 27 18.96 9.05 11.38
C ARG A 27 19.97 10.19 11.53
N ASP A 28 19.83 11.01 12.59
CA ASP A 28 20.65 12.18 12.84
C ASP A 28 21.96 11.83 13.57
N GLY A 29 22.22 10.57 13.91
CA GLY A 29 23.38 10.13 14.68
C GLY A 29 23.41 10.65 16.12
N LYS A 30 22.25 11.04 16.67
CA LYS A 30 22.12 11.52 18.04
C LYS A 30 21.96 10.36 19.03
N PRO A 31 22.27 10.57 20.32
CA PRO A 31 22.02 9.54 21.32
C PRO A 31 20.53 9.21 21.33
N LEU A 32 20.25 7.90 21.27
CA LEU A 32 18.87 7.40 21.29
C LEU A 32 18.21 7.75 22.62
N PRO A 33 16.93 8.18 22.62
CA PRO A 33 16.17 8.34 23.82
C PRO A 33 16.10 7.02 24.60
N GLU A 34 15.99 7.08 25.91
CA GLU A 34 15.88 5.91 26.77
C GLU A 34 14.69 5.06 26.28
N ARG A 35 14.99 3.84 25.79
CA ARG A 35 13.97 2.97 25.20
C ARG A 35 13.25 2.23 26.32
N PRO A 36 11.94 2.39 26.47
CA PRO A 36 11.22 1.76 27.56
C PRO A 36 11.25 0.22 27.49
N ASN A 37 11.18 -0.37 26.29
CA ASN A 37 11.28 -1.82 26.05
C ASN A 37 11.41 -2.07 24.53
N GLN A 38 12.19 -3.09 24.15
CA GLN A 38 12.34 -3.48 22.76
C GLN A 38 11.02 -3.92 22.10
N ILE A 39 10.13 -4.56 22.85
CA ILE A 39 8.81 -4.98 22.37
C ILE A 39 7.97 -3.73 22.11
N LEU A 40 7.93 -2.78 23.03
CA LEU A 40 7.16 -1.54 22.88
C LEU A 40 7.67 -0.71 21.69
N HIS A 41 8.98 -0.68 21.49
CA HIS A 41 9.60 -0.02 20.34
C HIS A 41 9.16 -0.67 19.01
N MET A 42 9.11 -2.00 18.93
CA MET A 42 8.60 -2.72 17.75
C MET A 42 7.09 -2.47 17.55
N LEU A 43 6.30 -2.41 18.62
CA LEU A 43 4.87 -2.05 18.55
C LEU A 43 4.68 -0.63 18.02
N GLY A 44 5.58 0.30 18.33
CA GLY A 44 5.59 1.64 17.75
C GLY A 44 5.71 1.63 16.22
N TYR A 45 6.62 0.82 15.65
CA TYR A 45 6.68 0.63 14.20
C TYR A 45 5.37 0.06 13.63
N PHE A 46 4.77 -0.93 14.30
CA PHE A 46 3.49 -1.48 13.85
C PHE A 46 2.37 -0.45 13.93
N ALA A 47 2.41 0.45 14.92
CA ALA A 47 1.44 1.53 15.06
C ALA A 47 1.57 2.56 13.92
N ILE A 48 2.78 2.95 13.51
CA ILE A 48 3.01 3.83 12.35
C ILE A 48 2.45 3.18 11.07
N ILE A 49 2.76 1.91 10.82
CA ILE A 49 2.27 1.19 9.65
C ILE A 49 0.75 1.02 9.70
N GLY A 50 0.19 0.78 10.90
CA GLY A 50 -1.24 0.69 11.15
C GLY A 50 -1.96 2.01 10.86
N GLU A 51 -1.42 3.14 11.32
CA GLU A 51 -1.93 4.49 11.06
C GLU A 51 -1.96 4.80 9.56
N CYS A 52 -0.83 4.58 8.87
CA CYS A 52 -0.76 4.72 7.41
C CYS A 52 -1.84 3.88 6.71
N ARG A 53 -2.02 2.62 7.11
CA ARG A 53 -3.02 1.73 6.53
C ARG A 53 -4.45 2.21 6.78
N VAL A 54 -4.78 2.71 7.98
CA VAL A 54 -6.12 3.21 8.28
C VAL A 54 -6.42 4.45 7.45
N HIS A 55 -5.50 5.42 7.39
CA HIS A 55 -5.65 6.61 6.53
C HIS A 55 -5.85 6.23 5.06
N LEU A 56 -5.08 5.28 4.56
CA LEU A 56 -5.23 4.78 3.20
C LEU A 56 -6.60 4.13 2.95
N MET A 57 -7.11 3.35 3.91
CA MET A 57 -8.41 2.67 3.77
C MET A 57 -9.61 3.64 3.79
N ILE A 58 -9.47 4.80 4.44
CA ILE A 58 -10.51 5.86 4.43
C ILE A 58 -10.32 6.86 3.29
N GLY A 59 -9.25 6.74 2.48
CA GLY A 59 -8.97 7.61 1.34
C GLY A 59 -8.19 8.89 1.67
N ASP A 60 -7.64 9.01 2.88
CA ASP A 60 -6.78 10.13 3.26
C ASP A 60 -5.30 9.81 2.96
N TYR A 61 -4.92 9.98 1.70
CA TYR A 61 -3.58 9.62 1.22
C TYR A 61 -2.48 10.54 1.73
N ILE A 62 -2.81 11.81 1.99
CA ILE A 62 -1.85 12.78 2.52
C ILE A 62 -1.47 12.42 3.95
N SER A 63 -2.44 12.15 4.80
CA SER A 63 -2.18 11.73 6.18
C SER A 63 -1.51 10.35 6.24
N ALA A 64 -1.83 9.46 5.30
CA ALA A 64 -1.14 8.17 5.17
C ALA A 64 0.37 8.35 4.91
N LEU A 65 0.77 9.27 4.02
CA LEU A 65 2.17 9.57 3.76
C LEU A 65 2.85 10.29 4.93
N LYS A 66 2.16 11.23 5.59
CA LYS A 66 2.67 11.92 6.78
C LYS A 66 2.95 10.94 7.94
N ALA A 67 2.13 9.91 8.09
CA ALA A 67 2.33 8.90 9.14
C ALA A 67 3.67 8.17 8.98
N VAL A 68 4.14 7.94 7.75
CA VAL A 68 5.38 7.19 7.45
C VAL A 68 6.56 8.07 7.06
N ASP A 69 6.43 9.39 7.09
CA ASP A 69 7.46 10.35 6.69
C ASP A 69 8.77 10.23 7.51
N VAL A 70 8.65 9.77 8.74
CA VAL A 70 9.81 9.52 9.62
C VAL A 70 10.62 8.31 9.21
N ILE A 71 10.07 7.39 8.40
CA ILE A 71 10.72 6.14 8.01
C ILE A 71 11.57 6.35 6.76
N ASP A 72 12.86 6.05 6.85
CA ASP A 72 13.74 6.02 5.69
C ASP A 72 13.59 4.67 4.95
N PHE A 73 13.07 4.72 3.73
CA PHE A 73 12.88 3.55 2.87
C PHE A 73 14.19 3.05 2.23
N SER A 74 15.26 3.83 2.27
CA SER A 74 16.56 3.46 1.71
C SER A 74 17.37 2.59 2.65
N GLN A 75 17.07 2.64 3.95
CA GLN A 75 17.79 1.91 5.00
C GLN A 75 16.93 0.76 5.57
N PRO A 76 17.52 -0.43 5.82
CA PRO A 76 16.82 -1.52 6.48
C PRO A 76 16.61 -1.19 7.97
N GLY A 77 15.41 -0.74 8.34
CA GLY A 77 15.02 -0.52 9.74
C GLY A 77 14.46 -1.77 10.42
N LEU A 78 14.08 -1.65 11.70
CA LEU A 78 13.46 -2.75 12.46
C LEU A 78 12.18 -3.30 11.81
N PHE A 79 11.43 -2.46 11.10
CA PHE A 79 10.25 -2.89 10.34
C PHE A 79 10.56 -3.95 9.29
N SER A 80 11.79 -3.99 8.75
CA SER A 80 12.20 -4.97 7.74
C SER A 80 12.38 -6.39 8.31
N ARG A 81 12.57 -6.53 9.62
CA ARG A 81 12.65 -7.83 10.31
C ARG A 81 11.32 -8.57 10.25
N VAL A 82 10.20 -7.86 10.26
CA VAL A 82 8.85 -8.44 10.08
C VAL A 82 8.44 -8.25 8.63
N ARG A 83 8.70 -9.26 7.80
CA ARG A 83 8.50 -9.21 6.35
C ARG A 83 7.10 -8.75 5.91
N THR A 84 6.06 -9.17 6.64
CA THR A 84 4.68 -8.74 6.35
C THR A 84 4.47 -7.25 6.55
N CYS A 85 5.08 -6.67 7.58
CA CYS A 85 5.05 -5.23 7.82
C CYS A 85 5.85 -4.46 6.77
N HIS A 86 7.03 -4.97 6.40
CA HIS A 86 7.85 -4.42 5.32
C HIS A 86 7.05 -4.32 4.01
N VAL A 87 6.47 -5.44 3.56
CA VAL A 87 5.66 -5.49 2.34
C VAL A 87 4.43 -4.58 2.45
N MET A 88 3.76 -4.55 3.60
CA MET A 88 2.58 -3.71 3.81
C MET A 88 2.93 -2.22 3.76
N LEU A 89 4.04 -1.82 4.38
CA LEU A 89 4.52 -0.43 4.37
C LEU A 89 4.74 0.06 2.93
N PHE A 90 5.51 -0.69 2.13
CA PHE A 90 5.76 -0.32 0.73
C PHE A 90 4.49 -0.32 -0.12
N TYR A 91 3.60 -1.29 0.09
CA TYR A 91 2.32 -1.33 -0.62
C TYR A 91 1.45 -0.11 -0.28
N CYS A 92 1.30 0.24 1.00
CA CYS A 92 0.48 1.38 1.41
C CYS A 92 1.06 2.71 0.91
N THR A 93 2.37 2.91 1.06
CA THR A 93 3.05 4.12 0.61
C THR A 93 2.99 4.28 -0.91
N GLY A 94 3.29 3.22 -1.66
CA GLY A 94 3.21 3.24 -3.12
C GLY A 94 1.79 3.50 -3.61
N PHE A 95 0.77 2.89 -2.98
CA PHE A 95 -0.62 3.14 -3.31
C PHE A 95 -1.03 4.60 -3.02
N ALA A 96 -0.62 5.17 -1.88
CA ALA A 96 -0.90 6.57 -1.56
C ALA A 96 -0.27 7.53 -2.59
N TYR A 97 0.98 7.30 -3.01
CA TYR A 97 1.61 8.08 -4.08
C TYR A 97 0.86 7.95 -5.40
N MET A 98 0.43 6.75 -5.79
CA MET A 98 -0.35 6.52 -7.00
C MET A 98 -1.65 7.34 -6.99
N MET A 99 -2.40 7.31 -5.88
CA MET A 99 -3.66 8.05 -5.74
C MET A 99 -3.47 9.57 -5.77
N LEU A 100 -2.31 10.06 -5.35
CA LEU A 100 -1.91 11.47 -5.47
C LEU A 100 -1.32 11.82 -6.85
N LYS A 101 -1.40 10.92 -7.83
CA LYS A 101 -0.84 11.06 -9.19
C LYS A 101 0.68 11.25 -9.23
N ARG A 102 1.39 10.89 -8.15
CA ARG A 102 2.85 10.86 -8.09
C ARG A 102 3.37 9.51 -8.60
N PHE A 103 3.14 9.24 -9.89
CA PHE A 103 3.37 7.92 -10.48
C PHE A 103 4.84 7.49 -10.47
N HIS A 104 5.79 8.42 -10.63
CA HIS A 104 7.22 8.10 -10.55
C HIS A 104 7.63 7.61 -9.16
N ASP A 105 7.14 8.25 -8.09
CA ASP A 105 7.41 7.83 -6.72
C ASP A 105 6.76 6.47 -6.42
N ALA A 106 5.50 6.29 -6.83
CA ALA A 106 4.80 5.01 -6.69
C ALA A 106 5.53 3.88 -7.43
N THR A 107 5.96 4.13 -8.66
CA THR A 107 6.71 3.15 -9.48
C THR A 107 8.02 2.76 -8.82
N ARG A 108 8.77 3.73 -8.27
CA ARG A 108 10.00 3.46 -7.54
C ARG A 108 9.77 2.58 -6.32
N ILE A 109 8.76 2.91 -5.49
CA ILE A 109 8.41 2.16 -4.27
C ILE A 109 7.98 0.74 -4.61
N PHE A 110 7.05 0.56 -5.56
CA PHE A 110 6.60 -0.77 -5.98
C PHE A 110 7.71 -1.58 -6.65
N GLY A 111 8.48 -0.97 -7.55
CA GLY A 111 9.58 -1.63 -8.25
C GLY A 111 10.62 -2.17 -7.26
N THR A 112 11.05 -1.36 -6.30
CA THR A 112 12.00 -1.78 -5.25
C THR A 112 11.47 -2.99 -4.47
N MET A 113 10.20 -2.95 -4.05
CA MET A 113 9.61 -4.05 -3.29
C MET A 113 9.44 -5.32 -4.13
N ILE A 114 9.02 -5.21 -5.39
CA ILE A 114 8.85 -6.36 -6.28
C ILE A 114 10.20 -7.06 -6.52
N VAL A 115 11.27 -6.30 -6.79
CA VAL A 115 12.62 -6.85 -6.94
C VAL A 115 13.08 -7.53 -5.65
N PHE A 116 12.85 -6.91 -4.49
CA PHE A 116 13.15 -7.52 -3.20
C PHE A 116 12.41 -8.86 -3.01
N LEU A 117 11.10 -8.90 -3.31
CA LEU A 117 10.29 -10.10 -3.16
C LEU A 117 10.70 -11.22 -4.12
N GLN A 118 11.14 -10.90 -5.33
CA GLN A 118 11.65 -11.88 -6.29
C GLN A 118 12.90 -12.59 -5.76
N ARG A 119 13.77 -11.85 -5.05
CA ARG A 119 14.98 -12.41 -4.43
C ARG A 119 14.67 -13.21 -3.16
N ALA A 120 13.75 -12.72 -2.34
CA ALA A 120 13.40 -13.32 -1.05
C ALA A 120 12.52 -14.58 -1.14
N ASN A 121 11.87 -14.83 -2.29
CA ASN A 121 10.83 -15.88 -2.44
C ASN A 121 11.39 -17.32 -2.39
N ARG A 122 12.71 -17.50 -2.31
CA ARG A 122 13.37 -18.82 -2.31
C ARG A 122 13.39 -19.50 -0.93
N GLN A 123 12.98 -18.82 0.16
CA GLN A 123 13.27 -19.30 1.54
C GLN A 123 12.08 -19.26 2.52
N ALA A 124 10.83 -19.01 2.08
CA ALA A 124 9.72 -18.73 2.98
C ALA A 124 8.69 -19.85 3.11
N GLY A 125 8.10 -20.02 4.30
CA GLY A 125 7.03 -20.99 4.59
C GLY A 125 5.68 -20.67 3.92
N ASN A 126 4.82 -21.69 3.76
CA ASN A 126 3.61 -21.64 2.92
C ASN A 126 2.61 -20.51 3.20
N VAL A 127 2.36 -20.14 4.46
CA VAL A 127 1.36 -19.10 4.82
C VAL A 127 1.87 -17.71 4.45
N PHE A 128 3.14 -17.46 4.74
CA PHE A 128 3.81 -16.22 4.38
C PHE A 128 3.86 -16.02 2.86
N GLN A 129 4.13 -17.11 2.12
CA GLN A 129 4.16 -17.08 0.66
C GLN A 129 2.84 -16.63 0.04
N LYS A 130 1.68 -17.07 0.57
CA LYS A 130 0.35 -16.64 0.08
C LYS A 130 0.14 -15.13 0.23
N PHE A 131 0.50 -14.56 1.39
CA PHE A 131 0.38 -13.13 1.63
C PHE A 131 1.30 -12.33 0.70
N VAL A 132 2.57 -12.71 0.63
CA VAL A 132 3.57 -12.03 -0.21
C VAL A 132 3.21 -12.11 -1.67
N LYS A 133 2.81 -13.29 -2.17
CA LYS A 133 2.35 -13.48 -3.55
C LYS A 133 1.18 -12.55 -3.86
N LYS A 134 0.17 -12.52 -2.99
CA LYS A 134 -0.98 -11.63 -3.18
C LYS A 134 -0.57 -10.15 -3.27
N LYS A 135 0.32 -9.69 -2.39
CA LYS A 135 0.80 -8.29 -2.41
C LYS A 135 1.68 -7.99 -3.61
N HIS A 136 2.54 -8.92 -3.99
CA HIS A 136 3.33 -8.83 -5.21
C HIS A 136 2.43 -8.67 -6.45
N ASP A 137 1.42 -9.55 -6.59
CA ASP A 137 0.48 -9.50 -7.72
C ASP A 137 -0.36 -8.21 -7.70
N GLN A 138 -0.79 -7.75 -6.51
CA GLN A 138 -1.49 -6.47 -6.37
C GLN A 138 -0.63 -5.29 -6.86
N MET A 139 0.64 -5.22 -6.47
CA MET A 139 1.56 -4.17 -6.92
C MET A 139 1.81 -4.22 -8.44
N LEU A 140 1.90 -5.41 -9.03
CA LEU A 140 2.03 -5.55 -10.50
C LEU A 140 0.80 -5.02 -11.23
N HIS A 141 -0.42 -5.30 -10.74
CA HIS A 141 -1.66 -4.77 -11.33
C HIS A 141 -1.73 -3.24 -11.25
N LEU A 142 -1.28 -2.67 -10.12
CA LEU A 142 -1.22 -1.21 -9.97
C LEU A 142 -0.16 -0.57 -10.87
N LEU A 143 0.99 -1.23 -11.07
CA LEU A 143 2.01 -0.77 -12.03
C LEU A 143 1.48 -0.83 -13.47
N ALA A 144 0.79 -1.91 -13.84
CA ALA A 144 0.15 -2.02 -15.15
C ALA A 144 -0.87 -0.88 -15.37
N LEU A 145 -1.68 -0.59 -14.35
CA LEU A 145 -2.62 0.52 -14.39
C LEU A 145 -1.92 1.88 -14.55
N MET A 146 -0.84 2.13 -13.80
CA MET A 146 -0.10 3.39 -13.91
C MET A 146 0.58 3.55 -15.28
N GLN A 147 1.17 2.49 -15.83
CA GLN A 147 1.81 2.54 -17.16
C GLN A 147 0.80 2.75 -18.29
N SER A 148 -0.45 2.32 -18.12
CA SER A 148 -1.50 2.60 -19.11
C SER A 148 -1.94 4.08 -19.11
N VAL A 149 -1.77 4.78 -17.97
CA VAL A 149 -2.07 6.21 -17.84
C VAL A 149 -0.85 7.08 -18.19
N SER A 150 0.36 6.60 -17.90
CA SER A 150 1.61 7.35 -18.07
C SER A 150 2.68 6.40 -18.66
N SER A 151 2.94 6.54 -19.96
CA SER A 151 3.83 5.65 -20.72
C SER A 151 5.33 5.89 -20.48
N ASP A 152 5.69 6.99 -19.80
CA ASP A 152 7.07 7.39 -19.50
C ASP A 152 7.67 6.70 -18.27
N LEU A 153 6.86 5.89 -17.55
CA LEU A 153 7.27 5.20 -16.33
C LEU A 153 8.25 4.07 -16.64
N LYS A 154 9.47 4.22 -16.15
CA LYS A 154 10.53 3.22 -16.30
C LYS A 154 10.59 2.30 -15.08
N VAL A 155 10.63 1.00 -15.33
CA VAL A 155 10.82 -0.05 -14.31
C VAL A 155 11.95 -0.98 -14.74
N ASP A 156 12.42 -1.80 -13.79
CA ASP A 156 13.38 -2.87 -14.09
C ASP A 156 12.85 -3.83 -15.16
N THR A 157 13.72 -4.32 -16.04
CA THR A 157 13.34 -5.20 -17.15
C THR A 157 12.65 -6.49 -16.70
N SER A 158 13.02 -7.02 -15.54
CA SER A 158 12.39 -8.21 -14.96
C SER A 158 10.97 -7.93 -14.46
N VAL A 159 10.73 -6.71 -13.96
CA VAL A 159 9.41 -6.24 -13.53
C VAL A 159 8.55 -5.96 -14.76
N GLN A 160 9.12 -5.33 -15.81
CA GLN A 160 8.41 -5.00 -17.04
C GLN A 160 7.84 -6.25 -17.72
N LYS A 161 8.60 -7.34 -17.79
CA LYS A 161 8.10 -8.62 -18.35
C LYS A 161 6.83 -9.09 -17.63
N LYS A 162 6.80 -9.03 -16.30
CA LYS A 162 5.64 -9.43 -15.52
C LYS A 162 4.45 -8.47 -15.66
N ILE A 163 4.72 -7.17 -15.83
CA ILE A 163 3.67 -6.20 -16.11
C ILE A 163 3.02 -6.53 -17.46
N ASN A 164 3.82 -6.84 -18.48
CA ASN A 164 3.32 -7.22 -19.80
C ASN A 164 2.45 -8.49 -19.72
N GLU A 165 2.87 -9.51 -18.95
CA GLU A 165 2.05 -10.71 -18.71
C GLU A 165 0.70 -10.35 -18.04
N VAL A 166 0.68 -9.42 -17.07
CA VAL A 166 -0.57 -8.96 -16.44
C VAL A 166 -1.45 -8.22 -17.44
N VAL A 167 -0.86 -7.36 -18.26
CA VAL A 167 -1.57 -6.60 -19.31
C VAL A 167 -2.19 -7.57 -20.33
N GLU A 168 -1.40 -8.51 -20.87
CA GLU A 168 -1.87 -9.52 -21.84
C GLU A 168 -3.03 -10.35 -21.27
N ASN A 169 -2.90 -10.80 -20.01
CA ASN A 169 -3.95 -11.57 -19.34
C ASN A 169 -5.23 -10.77 -19.06
N THR A 170 -5.13 -9.44 -18.90
CA THR A 170 -6.27 -8.59 -18.52
C THR A 170 -6.98 -8.01 -19.73
N PHE A 171 -6.23 -7.55 -20.73
CA PHE A 171 -6.79 -6.89 -21.91
C PHE A 171 -7.08 -7.87 -23.06
N GLY A 172 -6.49 -9.09 -23.04
CA GLY A 172 -6.55 -10.01 -24.18
C GLY A 172 -5.82 -9.47 -25.41
N ILE A 173 -5.61 -10.33 -26.39
CA ILE A 173 -4.80 -9.99 -27.59
C ILE A 173 -5.56 -9.12 -28.61
N GLN A 174 -6.90 -8.95 -28.48
CA GLN A 174 -7.70 -8.38 -29.58
C GLN A 174 -8.99 -7.69 -29.14
N SER A 175 -8.97 -6.58 -28.40
CA SER A 175 -10.19 -5.78 -28.34
C SER A 175 -9.88 -4.29 -28.35
N THR A 176 -10.18 -3.66 -29.47
CA THR A 176 -10.07 -2.21 -29.73
C THR A 176 -11.29 -1.42 -29.25
N GLU A 177 -12.23 -2.03 -28.54
CA GLU A 177 -13.44 -1.37 -28.09
C GLU A 177 -13.22 -0.62 -26.79
N GLU A 178 -13.58 0.67 -26.75
CA GLU A 178 -13.42 1.58 -25.59
C GLU A 178 -14.04 1.03 -24.29
N GLY A 179 -15.18 0.33 -24.41
CA GLY A 179 -15.83 -0.30 -23.26
C GLY A 179 -15.05 -1.45 -22.61
N VAL A 180 -14.17 -2.10 -23.36
CA VAL A 180 -13.31 -3.20 -22.87
C VAL A 180 -12.16 -2.63 -22.05
N TYR A 181 -11.54 -1.54 -22.50
CA TYR A 181 -10.48 -0.88 -21.75
C TYR A 181 -10.97 -0.39 -20.38
N LYS A 182 -12.15 0.21 -20.31
CA LYS A 182 -12.74 0.66 -19.05
C LYS A 182 -12.93 -0.50 -18.06
N LYS A 183 -13.49 -1.62 -18.50
CA LYS A 183 -13.65 -2.83 -17.65
C LYS A 183 -12.31 -3.42 -17.21
N ALA A 184 -11.30 -3.37 -18.08
CA ALA A 184 -9.96 -3.85 -17.76
C ALA A 184 -9.30 -2.97 -16.69
N TYR A 185 -9.40 -1.64 -16.77
CA TYR A 185 -8.92 -0.72 -15.74
C TYR A 185 -9.63 -0.91 -14.41
N GLU A 186 -10.95 -1.06 -14.42
CA GLU A 186 -11.73 -1.39 -13.22
C GLU A 186 -11.25 -2.70 -12.60
N SER A 187 -10.96 -3.72 -13.39
CA SER A 187 -10.44 -5.00 -12.92
C SER A 187 -9.06 -4.88 -12.28
N LEU A 188 -8.13 -4.16 -12.93
CA LEU A 188 -6.79 -3.91 -12.40
C LEU A 188 -6.86 -3.16 -11.06
N PHE A 189 -7.66 -2.10 -10.97
CA PHE A 189 -7.85 -1.34 -9.73
C PHE A 189 -8.55 -2.17 -8.66
N LYS A 190 -9.58 -2.94 -9.03
CA LYS A 190 -10.33 -3.81 -8.13
C LYS A 190 -9.45 -4.86 -7.45
N TYR A 191 -8.54 -5.47 -8.21
CA TYR A 191 -7.64 -6.49 -7.68
C TYR A 191 -6.45 -5.86 -6.94
N GLY A 192 -5.84 -4.81 -7.50
CA GLY A 192 -4.63 -4.17 -6.97
C GLY A 192 -4.88 -3.34 -5.72
N GLY A 193 -6.04 -2.68 -5.64
CA GLY A 193 -6.35 -1.73 -4.59
C GLY A 193 -6.59 -2.34 -3.20
N PRO A 194 -6.49 -1.52 -2.15
CA PRO A 194 -6.83 -1.91 -0.80
C PRO A 194 -8.35 -2.05 -0.62
N LYS A 195 -8.74 -2.61 0.51
CA LYS A 195 -10.14 -2.54 0.95
C LYS A 195 -10.42 -1.16 1.53
N PHE A 196 -11.26 -0.40 0.86
CA PHE A 196 -11.72 0.89 1.37
C PHE A 196 -12.84 0.71 2.40
N ILE A 197 -12.92 1.63 3.32
CA ILE A 197 -13.96 1.73 4.34
C ILE A 197 -14.64 3.09 4.25
N ILE A 198 -15.95 3.08 4.40
CA ILE A 198 -16.73 4.30 4.56
C ILE A 198 -16.75 4.62 6.06
N PRO A 199 -16.21 5.77 6.49
CA PRO A 199 -16.20 6.15 7.90
C PRO A 199 -17.60 6.53 8.43
N SER A 200 -18.56 6.73 7.54
CA SER A 200 -19.95 7.04 7.89
C SER A 200 -20.70 5.81 8.42
N LYS A 201 -21.70 6.06 9.27
CA LYS A 201 -22.54 5.00 9.81
C LYS A 201 -23.37 4.35 8.69
N PRO A 202 -23.36 3.01 8.57
CA PRO A 202 -24.17 2.32 7.56
C PRO A 202 -25.67 2.60 7.77
N ASP A 203 -26.38 2.78 6.67
CA ASP A 203 -27.84 2.86 6.68
C ASP A 203 -28.42 1.44 6.66
N TYR A 204 -28.79 0.93 7.82
CA TYR A 204 -29.35 -0.41 7.97
C TYR A 204 -30.79 -0.55 7.47
N THR A 205 -31.45 0.55 7.07
CA THR A 205 -32.82 0.52 6.54
C THR A 205 -32.83 0.17 5.06
N LYS A 206 -31.73 0.38 4.36
CA LYS A 206 -31.59 0.03 2.95
C LYS A 206 -31.03 -1.38 2.84
N VAL A 207 -31.87 -2.31 2.36
CA VAL A 207 -31.39 -3.61 1.88
C VAL A 207 -30.70 -3.37 0.54
N SER A 208 -29.47 -2.84 0.58
CA SER A 208 -28.68 -2.69 -0.63
C SER A 208 -28.04 -4.03 -0.96
N THR A 209 -28.29 -4.53 -2.15
CA THR A 209 -27.60 -5.68 -2.73
C THR A 209 -26.13 -5.37 -3.06
N THR A 210 -25.75 -4.09 -3.04
CA THR A 210 -24.38 -3.63 -3.21
C THR A 210 -23.70 -3.46 -1.86
N ASN A 211 -22.56 -4.12 -1.71
CA ASN A 211 -21.74 -4.03 -0.52
C ASN A 211 -21.17 -2.59 -0.42
N SER A 212 -21.33 -1.91 0.71
CA SER A 212 -20.78 -0.55 0.96
C SER A 212 -19.27 -0.43 0.61
N TYR A 213 -18.57 -1.54 0.67
CA TYR A 213 -17.19 -1.69 0.24
C TYR A 213 -16.99 -1.47 -1.28
N ASP A 214 -17.92 -1.96 -2.11
CA ASP A 214 -17.85 -1.79 -3.56
C ASP A 214 -18.13 -0.34 -3.96
N GLU A 215 -19.04 0.34 -3.26
CA GLU A 215 -19.32 1.77 -3.46
C GLU A 215 -18.10 2.64 -3.12
N ALA A 216 -17.45 2.39 -1.97
CA ALA A 216 -16.25 3.11 -1.59
C ALA A 216 -15.12 2.90 -2.60
N ARG A 217 -14.93 1.67 -3.07
CA ARG A 217 -13.93 1.34 -4.09
C ARG A 217 -14.22 2.02 -5.42
N PHE A 218 -15.49 2.01 -5.86
CA PHE A 218 -15.92 2.67 -7.09
C PHE A 218 -15.66 4.17 -7.03
N ALA A 219 -15.99 4.83 -5.91
CA ALA A 219 -15.70 6.24 -5.71
C ALA A 219 -14.19 6.57 -5.83
N GLN A 220 -13.32 5.71 -5.27
CA GLN A 220 -11.87 5.90 -5.32
C GLN A 220 -11.26 5.56 -6.69
N SER A 221 -11.90 4.70 -7.49
CA SER A 221 -11.42 4.36 -8.83
C SER A 221 -11.74 5.42 -9.89
N LYS A 222 -12.74 6.29 -9.66
CA LYS A 222 -13.16 7.33 -10.62
C LYS A 222 -12.02 8.15 -11.25
N PRO A 223 -11.02 8.62 -10.47
CA PRO A 223 -9.92 9.41 -11.05
C PRO A 223 -9.07 8.71 -12.12
N PHE A 224 -9.19 7.39 -12.24
CA PHE A 224 -8.43 6.57 -13.20
C PHE A 224 -9.31 6.01 -14.33
N ILE A 225 -10.65 6.10 -14.21
CA ILE A 225 -11.61 5.46 -15.13
C ILE A 225 -12.37 6.54 -15.94
N SER A 226 -12.41 7.76 -15.46
CA SER A 226 -12.97 8.94 -16.14
C SER A 226 -11.94 9.59 -17.05
#